data_bebbd3e90ee4ae885bc7072cb7a0ce9b
#
_entry.id   bebbd3e90ee4ae885bc7072cb7a0ce9b
#
_cell.length_a   1.000
_cell.length_b   1.000
_cell.length_c   1.000
_cell.angle_alpha   90.00
_cell.angle_beta   90.00
_cell.angle_gamma   90.00
#
_symmetry.space_group_name_H-M   'P 1'
#
loop_
_entity.id
_entity.type
_entity.pdbx_description
1 polymer ?
#
loop_
_entity_poly.entity_id
_entity_poly.type
_entity_poly.pdbx_seq_one_letter_code
_entity_poly.pdbx_strand_id
1 'polypeptide(L)' 'MNCWHCTTPLIWGGDHDVDDDDSEYAMETNLSCPTCNTFVMVYLPKKIT' A
#
# COMPACT_ATOMS: atom_id res chain seq x y z
N MET A 1 -6.41 -5.21 6.16
CA MET A 1 -6.27 -5.98 4.90
C MET A 1 -5.54 -7.28 5.16
N ASN A 2 -6.04 -8.36 4.63
CA ASN A 2 -5.40 -9.67 4.80
C ASN A 2 -4.58 -10.03 3.55
N CYS A 3 -3.50 -10.79 3.77
CA CYS A 3 -2.69 -11.28 2.66
C CYS A 3 -3.53 -12.22 1.78
N TRP A 4 -3.48 -12.01 0.46
CA TRP A 4 -4.23 -12.85 -0.47
C TRP A 4 -3.62 -14.24 -0.63
N HIS A 5 -2.36 -14.39 -0.23
CA HIS A 5 -1.62 -15.65 -0.38
C HIS A 5 -1.84 -16.60 0.81
N CYS A 6 -1.74 -16.09 2.03
CA CYS A 6 -1.83 -16.92 3.23
C CYS A 6 -2.92 -16.48 4.20
N THR A 7 -3.68 -15.47 3.87
CA THR A 7 -4.80 -14.90 4.64
C THR A 7 -4.40 -14.32 6.00
N THR A 8 -3.12 -14.21 6.29
CA THR A 8 -2.62 -13.57 7.51
C THR A 8 -2.86 -12.06 7.43
N PRO A 9 -3.28 -11.40 8.52
CA PRO A 9 -3.44 -9.95 8.51
C PRO A 9 -2.10 -9.26 8.19
N LEU A 10 -2.16 -8.32 7.26
CA LEU A 10 -0.97 -7.58 6.84
C LEU A 10 -0.59 -6.54 7.90
N ILE A 11 0.72 -6.31 8.05
CA ILE A 11 1.26 -5.29 8.94
C ILE A 11 1.41 -3.99 8.14
N TRP A 12 0.80 -2.91 8.66
CA TRP A 12 0.92 -1.59 8.06
C TRP A 12 2.35 -1.06 8.28
N GLY A 13 3.01 -0.74 7.17
CA GLY A 13 4.40 -0.28 7.21
C GLY A 13 4.56 1.24 7.15
N GLY A 14 3.48 1.97 6.90
CA GLY A 14 3.49 3.42 6.86
C GLY A 14 2.97 3.98 5.54
N ASP A 15 2.64 5.27 5.57
CA ASP A 15 2.19 6.01 4.40
C ASP A 15 3.28 6.97 3.96
N HIS A 16 3.38 7.19 2.66
CA HIS A 16 4.30 8.17 2.08
C HIS A 16 3.56 9.06 1.11
N ASP A 17 3.91 10.35 1.10
CA ASP A 17 3.39 11.27 0.11
C ASP A 17 4.10 11.06 -1.22
N VAL A 18 3.34 11.09 -2.30
CA VAL A 18 3.90 11.03 -3.64
C VAL A 18 4.10 12.47 -4.13
N ASP A 19 5.36 12.92 -4.18
CA ASP A 19 5.70 14.30 -4.54
C ASP A 19 5.91 14.52 -6.04
N ASP A 20 5.52 13.57 -6.85
CA ASP A 20 5.67 13.65 -8.30
C ASP A 20 4.47 14.35 -8.93
N ASP A 21 4.67 15.54 -9.50
CA ASP A 21 3.61 16.29 -10.15
C ASP A 21 3.00 15.58 -11.35
N ASP A 22 3.77 14.69 -11.98
CA ASP A 22 3.30 13.91 -13.12
C ASP A 22 2.57 12.65 -12.70
N SER A 23 2.58 12.32 -11.41
CA SER A 23 1.88 11.15 -10.90
C SER A 23 0.41 11.45 -10.67
N GLU A 24 -0.43 10.48 -10.97
CA GLU A 24 -1.86 10.57 -10.67
C GLU A 24 -2.20 10.15 -9.24
N TYR A 25 -1.20 9.74 -8.46
CA TYR A 25 -1.37 9.30 -7.08
C TYR A 25 -0.88 10.34 -6.09
N ALA A 26 -1.62 10.50 -5.00
CA ALA A 26 -1.28 11.45 -3.93
C ALA A 26 -0.47 10.80 -2.82
N MET A 27 -0.79 9.56 -2.47
CA MET A 27 -0.14 8.85 -1.37
C MET A 27 0.06 7.39 -1.72
N GLU A 28 1.03 6.78 -1.06
CA GLU A 28 1.23 5.33 -1.13
C GLU A 28 1.33 4.76 0.27
N THR A 29 0.77 3.57 0.46
CA THR A 29 0.82 2.84 1.72
C THR A 29 1.46 1.49 1.47
N ASN A 30 2.41 1.11 2.32
CA ASN A 30 3.01 -0.21 2.19
C ASN A 30 2.59 -1.11 3.34
N LEU A 31 2.34 -2.38 3.00
CA LEU A 31 1.96 -3.41 3.96
C LEU A 31 2.81 -4.64 3.69
N SER A 32 3.07 -5.41 4.73
CA SER A 32 3.84 -6.63 4.59
C SER A 32 3.19 -7.77 5.36
N CYS A 33 3.39 -8.98 4.86
CA CYS A 33 2.90 -10.18 5.52
C CYS A 33 4.02 -10.79 6.38
N PRO A 34 3.80 -10.97 7.68
CA PRO A 34 4.83 -11.54 8.55
C PRO A 34 5.03 -13.05 8.35
N THR A 35 4.11 -13.69 7.66
CA THR A 35 4.15 -15.14 7.48
C THR A 35 4.86 -15.54 6.19
N CYS A 36 4.47 -14.96 5.06
CA CYS A 36 5.03 -15.34 3.75
C CYS A 36 5.88 -14.25 3.11
N ASN A 37 6.10 -13.12 3.80
CA ASN A 37 6.89 -11.99 3.32
C ASN A 37 6.33 -11.32 2.08
N THR A 38 5.04 -11.49 1.80
CA THR A 38 4.39 -10.79 0.71
C THR A 38 4.39 -9.28 0.99
N PHE A 39 4.74 -8.49 -0.01
CA PHE A 39 4.78 -7.03 0.10
C PHE A 39 3.68 -6.44 -0.76
N VAL A 40 2.88 -5.55 -0.18
CA VAL A 40 1.73 -4.94 -0.85
C VAL A 40 1.88 -3.43 -0.84
N MET A 41 1.67 -2.81 -2.00
CA MET A 41 1.65 -1.35 -2.14
C MET A 41 0.24 -0.92 -2.54
N VAL A 42 -0.32 0.03 -1.82
CA VAL A 42 -1.63 0.61 -2.10
C VAL A 42 -1.46 2.08 -2.43
N TYR A 43 -2.05 2.53 -3.53
CA TYR A 43 -1.94 3.91 -3.98
C TYR A 43 -3.27 4.61 -3.89
N LEU A 44 -3.24 5.85 -3.36
CA LEU A 44 -4.41 6.71 -3.29
C LEU A 44 -4.33 7.73 -4.42
N PRO A 45 -5.30 7.78 -5.34
CA PRO A 45 -5.26 8.75 -6.44
C PRO A 45 -5.49 10.17 -5.93
N LYS A 46 -4.89 11.14 -6.62
CA LYS A 46 -5.07 12.57 -6.31
C LYS A 46 -6.51 13.01 -6.52
N LYS A 47 -7.19 12.40 -7.46
CA LYS A 47 -8.57 12.75 -7.80
C LYS A 47 -9.46 11.57 -7.51
N ILE A 48 -10.27 11.70 -6.48
CA ILE A 48 -11.25 10.69 -6.09
C ILE A 48 -12.61 11.11 -6.59
N THR A 49 -13.23 10.28 -7.42
CA THR A 49 -14.57 10.52 -7.96
C THR A 49 -15.52 9.43 -7.53
#